data_41900956486a2ea4ce6b448ddfc94bce
#
_entry.id   41900956486a2ea4ce6b448ddfc94bce
#
_cell.length_a   1.000
_cell.length_b   1.000
_cell.length_c   1.000
_cell.angle_alpha   90.00
_cell.angle_beta   90.00
_cell.angle_gamma   90.00
#
_symmetry.space_group_name_H-M   'P 1'
#
loop_
_entity.id
_entity.type
_entity.pdbx_description
1 polymer ?
#
loop_
_entity_poly.entity_id
_entity_poly.type
_entity_poly.pdbx_seq_one_letter_code
_entity_poly.pdbx_strand_id
1 'polypeptide(L)'
;TVSNNSCRIGDADDMVAQGIISHANQTALDCGVQIGQTCIQAAEALTTAPNPAQNSPPKFTEHREVLTLKNAQRQFIMVDSASMVLPEDAGQVVLTGSHGGLIGNNPKAAIKAPVFAAIYNDAGMGFDDWGVTRLPALEDQGIGGITLDCISCRIGDAASACATGIVSCVNNRAIALGVRVGMTAQKTVHILCG
;
A
#
# COMPACT_ATOMS: atom_id res chain seq x y z
N THR A 1 -5.44 -4.95 15.05
CA THR A 1 -4.47 -4.20 14.22
C THR A 1 -3.69 -3.20 15.05
N VAL A 2 -2.47 -2.90 14.64
CA VAL A 2 -1.61 -1.88 15.25
C VAL A 2 -1.88 -0.52 14.60
N SER A 3 -1.80 0.56 15.39
CA SER A 3 -1.99 1.93 14.89
C SER A 3 -0.86 2.34 13.95
N ASN A 4 -1.20 2.92 12.81
CA ASN A 4 -0.25 3.48 11.86
C ASN A 4 0.58 4.64 12.44
N ASN A 5 0.09 5.28 13.52
CA ASN A 5 0.79 6.39 14.20
C ASN A 5 1.73 5.92 15.30
N SER A 6 1.79 4.62 15.60
CA SER A 6 2.62 4.08 16.69
C SER A 6 3.87 3.34 16.23
N CYS A 7 3.92 2.91 14.97
CA CYS A 7 5.07 2.21 14.41
C CYS A 7 5.05 2.28 12.88
N ARG A 8 6.19 1.92 12.27
CA ARG A 8 6.37 1.91 10.81
C ARG A 8 5.63 0.73 10.16
N ILE A 9 4.88 1.01 9.11
CA ILE A 9 4.21 -0.03 8.33
C ILE A 9 5.25 -0.87 7.56
N GLY A 10 5.11 -2.20 7.58
CA GLY A 10 6.05 -3.11 6.91
C GLY A 10 7.36 -3.37 7.66
N ASP A 11 7.47 -2.91 8.92
CA ASP A 11 8.60 -3.13 9.82
C ASP A 11 8.12 -3.90 11.07
N ALA A 12 8.38 -5.21 11.09
CA ALA A 12 7.90 -6.08 12.17
C ALA A 12 8.62 -5.82 13.50
N ASP A 13 9.90 -5.50 13.46
CA ASP A 13 10.71 -5.24 14.66
C ASP A 13 10.24 -3.94 15.33
N ASP A 14 10.01 -2.89 14.53
CA ASP A 14 9.47 -1.63 15.02
C ASP A 14 8.04 -1.80 15.58
N MET A 15 7.21 -2.61 14.91
CA MET A 15 5.86 -2.94 15.37
C MET A 15 5.88 -3.63 16.76
N VAL A 16 6.79 -4.57 16.97
CA VAL A 16 6.95 -5.26 18.26
C VAL A 16 7.46 -4.30 19.32
N ALA A 17 8.43 -3.43 18.97
CA ALA A 17 9.07 -2.53 19.92
C ALA A 17 8.15 -1.42 20.44
N GLN A 18 7.33 -0.80 19.57
CA GLN A 18 6.54 0.38 19.94
C GLN A 18 5.09 0.38 19.47
N GLY A 19 4.67 -0.66 18.75
CA GLY A 19 3.31 -0.73 18.22
C GLY A 19 2.23 -0.77 19.30
N ILE A 20 1.16 0.02 19.11
CA ILE A 20 -0.01 0.10 19.99
C ILE A 20 -1.24 -0.44 19.27
N ILE A 21 -2.01 -1.29 19.93
CA ILE A 21 -3.24 -1.86 19.38
C ILE A 21 -4.30 -0.77 19.22
N SER A 22 -4.75 -0.54 18.00
CA SER A 22 -5.80 0.44 17.68
C SER A 22 -7.18 -0.21 17.50
N HIS A 23 -7.23 -1.45 16.97
CA HIS A 23 -8.47 -2.19 16.73
C HIS A 23 -8.26 -3.68 16.99
N ALA A 24 -9.27 -4.32 17.54
CA ALA A 24 -9.32 -5.78 17.73
C ALA A 24 -10.70 -6.30 17.31
N ASN A 25 -10.75 -7.47 16.69
CA ASN A 25 -12.00 -8.17 16.46
C ASN A 25 -12.47 -8.87 17.75
N GLN A 26 -13.73 -9.34 17.76
CA GLN A 26 -14.32 -9.95 18.95
C GLN A 26 -13.48 -11.13 19.45
N THR A 27 -12.99 -11.99 18.56
CA THR A 27 -12.15 -13.15 18.94
C THR A 27 -10.88 -12.73 19.69
N ALA A 28 -10.21 -11.67 19.25
CA ALA A 28 -9.02 -11.16 19.93
C ALA A 28 -9.38 -10.56 21.31
N LEU A 29 -10.50 -9.83 21.40
CA LEU A 29 -11.00 -9.29 22.68
C LEU A 29 -11.32 -10.41 23.66
N ASP A 30 -11.97 -11.48 23.21
CA ASP A 30 -12.30 -12.67 24.03
C ASP A 30 -11.03 -13.40 24.52
N CYS A 31 -9.92 -13.28 23.79
CA CYS A 31 -8.59 -13.79 24.19
C CYS A 31 -7.81 -12.82 25.10
N GLY A 32 -8.42 -11.70 25.52
CA GLY A 32 -7.81 -10.76 26.46
C GLY A 32 -7.02 -9.62 25.81
N VAL A 33 -7.06 -9.49 24.48
CA VAL A 33 -6.45 -8.31 23.80
C VAL A 33 -7.27 -7.06 24.13
N GLN A 34 -6.59 -5.96 24.45
CA GLN A 34 -7.21 -4.67 24.73
C GLN A 34 -6.72 -3.60 23.77
N ILE A 35 -7.59 -2.69 23.38
CA ILE A 35 -7.21 -1.48 22.62
C ILE A 35 -6.37 -0.59 23.51
N GLY A 36 -5.27 -0.06 22.97
CA GLY A 36 -4.30 0.78 23.69
C GLY A 36 -3.15 0.03 24.34
N GLN A 37 -3.18 -1.31 24.39
CA GLN A 37 -2.03 -2.10 24.85
C GLN A 37 -0.93 -2.19 23.79
N THR A 38 0.28 -2.58 24.19
CA THR A 38 1.39 -2.77 23.26
C THR A 38 1.20 -4.01 22.39
N CYS A 39 1.85 -4.03 21.23
CA CYS A 39 1.82 -5.18 20.31
C CYS A 39 2.30 -6.46 21.00
N ILE A 40 3.37 -6.38 21.82
CA ILE A 40 3.92 -7.53 22.54
C ILE A 40 2.93 -8.08 23.58
N GLN A 41 2.25 -7.22 24.34
CA GLN A 41 1.21 -7.66 25.30
C GLN A 41 0.04 -8.35 24.60
N ALA A 42 -0.38 -7.83 23.43
CA ALA A 42 -1.41 -8.46 22.62
C ALA A 42 -0.96 -9.84 22.09
N ALA A 43 0.29 -9.94 21.64
CA ALA A 43 0.86 -11.21 21.20
C ALA A 43 0.90 -12.23 22.33
N GLU A 44 1.35 -11.85 23.54
CA GLU A 44 1.35 -12.70 24.73
C GLU A 44 -0.06 -13.21 25.08
N ALA A 45 -1.06 -12.34 25.07
CA ALA A 45 -2.46 -12.74 25.30
C ALA A 45 -2.94 -13.77 24.28
N LEU A 46 -2.56 -13.62 23.02
CA LEU A 46 -2.95 -14.52 21.94
C LEU A 46 -2.22 -15.87 21.96
N THR A 47 -1.05 -15.99 22.60
CA THR A 47 -0.35 -17.29 22.74
C THR A 47 -1.14 -18.30 23.56
N THR A 48 -2.02 -17.85 24.45
CA THR A 48 -2.88 -18.68 25.28
C THR A 48 -4.23 -18.99 24.63
N ALA A 49 -4.50 -18.44 23.44
CA ALA A 49 -5.75 -18.66 22.74
C ALA A 49 -5.91 -20.15 22.36
N PRO A 50 -7.12 -20.72 22.49
CA PRO A 50 -7.36 -22.07 22.02
C PRO A 50 -7.14 -22.13 20.49
N ASN A 51 -6.51 -23.23 20.04
CA ASN A 51 -6.39 -23.46 18.59
C ASN A 51 -7.80 -23.43 17.97
N PRO A 52 -8.03 -22.62 16.92
CA PRO A 52 -9.32 -22.60 16.26
C PRO A 52 -9.62 -24.01 15.74
N ALA A 53 -10.84 -24.50 15.99
CA ALA A 53 -11.35 -25.68 15.30
C ALA A 53 -11.12 -25.43 13.79
N GLN A 54 -10.73 -26.49 13.05
CA GLN A 54 -10.34 -26.43 11.62
C GLN A 54 -11.33 -25.60 10.76
N ASN A 55 -11.15 -24.32 10.78
CA ASN A 55 -11.84 -23.40 9.85
C ASN A 55 -10.87 -23.12 8.73
N SER A 56 -11.19 -23.59 7.54
CA SER A 56 -10.46 -23.15 6.34
C SER A 56 -10.58 -21.63 6.23
N PRO A 57 -9.48 -20.89 6.12
CA PRO A 57 -9.57 -19.45 5.93
C PRO A 57 -10.36 -19.13 4.65
N PRO A 58 -11.11 -18.01 4.61
CA PRO A 58 -11.79 -17.61 3.40
C PRO A 58 -10.79 -17.49 2.25
N LYS A 59 -11.17 -17.97 1.08
CA LYS A 59 -10.35 -17.79 -0.13
C LYS A 59 -10.40 -16.33 -0.53
N PHE A 60 -9.28 -15.63 -0.42
CA PHE A 60 -9.10 -14.31 -1.01
C PHE A 60 -8.59 -14.48 -2.43
N THR A 61 -9.25 -13.79 -3.38
CA THR A 61 -8.78 -13.69 -4.76
C THR A 61 -8.25 -12.28 -4.93
N GLU A 62 -6.94 -12.12 -5.05
CA GLU A 62 -6.32 -10.85 -5.46
C GLU A 62 -6.66 -10.60 -6.92
N HIS A 63 -7.01 -9.36 -7.24
CA HIS A 63 -7.37 -8.95 -8.59
C HIS A 63 -6.19 -8.32 -9.32
N ARG A 64 -6.03 -8.70 -10.61
CA ARG A 64 -5.11 -8.08 -11.57
C ARG A 64 -5.86 -7.82 -12.86
N GLU A 65 -5.82 -6.59 -13.34
CA GLU A 65 -6.44 -6.17 -14.59
C GLU A 65 -5.46 -5.35 -15.42
N VAL A 66 -5.45 -5.57 -16.73
CA VAL A 66 -4.64 -4.83 -17.70
C VAL A 66 -5.57 -4.13 -18.66
N LEU A 67 -5.49 -2.82 -18.72
CA LEU A 67 -6.34 -1.97 -19.54
C LEU A 67 -5.51 -1.20 -20.57
N THR A 68 -6.01 -1.15 -21.81
CA THR A 68 -5.47 -0.26 -22.84
C THR A 68 -6.45 0.89 -23.03
N LEU A 69 -6.07 2.07 -22.59
CA LEU A 69 -6.88 3.27 -22.77
C LEU A 69 -6.83 3.72 -24.24
N LYS A 70 -7.90 4.37 -24.70
CA LYS A 70 -7.96 4.87 -26.08
C LYS A 70 -6.85 5.90 -26.34
N ASN A 71 -6.07 5.67 -27.39
CA ASN A 71 -4.93 6.49 -27.80
C ASN A 71 -3.76 6.52 -26.79
N ALA A 72 -3.73 5.63 -25.81
CA ALA A 72 -2.65 5.57 -24.82
C ALA A 72 -1.35 4.97 -25.42
N GLN A 73 -0.22 5.50 -25.01
CA GLN A 73 1.10 4.98 -25.35
C GLN A 73 1.52 3.83 -24.39
N ARG A 74 0.87 3.73 -23.22
CA ARG A 74 1.17 2.76 -22.17
C ARG A 74 -0.09 2.07 -21.70
N GLN A 75 0.07 0.81 -21.30
CA GLN A 75 -1.00 0.08 -20.62
C GLN A 75 -1.16 0.61 -19.18
N PHE A 76 -2.38 0.54 -18.70
CA PHE A 76 -2.73 0.77 -17.32
C PHE A 76 -2.99 -0.56 -16.63
N ILE A 77 -2.24 -0.85 -15.58
CA ILE A 77 -2.29 -2.11 -14.84
C ILE A 77 -2.78 -1.84 -13.42
N MET A 78 -3.85 -2.50 -13.03
CA MET A 78 -4.37 -2.48 -11.67
C MET A 78 -4.09 -3.80 -10.97
N VAL A 79 -3.52 -3.74 -9.77
CA VAL A 79 -3.24 -4.92 -8.94
C VAL A 79 -3.56 -4.64 -7.48
N ASP A 80 -4.25 -5.55 -6.80
CA ASP A 80 -4.55 -5.37 -5.38
C ASP A 80 -3.30 -5.41 -4.51
N SER A 81 -2.27 -6.12 -4.96
CA SER A 81 -0.98 -6.20 -4.27
C SER A 81 0.19 -5.88 -5.20
N ALA A 82 1.16 -5.10 -4.73
CA ALA A 82 2.41 -4.86 -5.44
C ALA A 82 3.21 -6.16 -5.70
N SER A 83 2.90 -7.24 -4.98
CA SER A 83 3.47 -8.57 -5.21
C SER A 83 3.08 -9.17 -6.56
N MET A 84 1.98 -8.69 -7.16
CA MET A 84 1.44 -9.14 -8.45
C MET A 84 2.04 -8.38 -9.66
N VAL A 85 2.93 -7.43 -9.42
CA VAL A 85 3.69 -6.77 -10.50
C VAL A 85 4.65 -7.78 -11.13
N LEU A 86 4.61 -7.87 -12.45
CA LEU A 86 5.33 -8.84 -13.26
C LEU A 86 6.44 -8.16 -14.08
N PRO A 87 7.46 -8.90 -14.53
CA PRO A 87 8.53 -8.34 -15.38
C PRO A 87 8.02 -7.68 -16.67
N GLU A 88 6.95 -8.21 -17.28
CA GLU A 88 6.30 -7.66 -18.48
C GLU A 88 5.61 -6.31 -18.25
N ASP A 89 5.42 -5.88 -17.01
CA ASP A 89 4.88 -4.57 -16.68
C ASP A 89 5.91 -3.43 -16.82
N ALA A 90 7.15 -3.77 -17.21
CA ALA A 90 8.19 -2.79 -17.45
C ALA A 90 7.73 -1.69 -18.43
N GLY A 91 7.97 -0.43 -18.08
CA GLY A 91 7.57 0.73 -18.88
C GLY A 91 6.07 1.08 -18.85
N GLN A 92 5.25 0.33 -18.13
CA GLN A 92 3.80 0.56 -18.02
C GLN A 92 3.44 1.41 -16.79
N VAL A 93 2.18 1.82 -16.69
CA VAL A 93 1.63 2.53 -15.51
C VAL A 93 0.94 1.51 -14.62
N VAL A 94 1.40 1.41 -13.37
CA VAL A 94 0.87 0.44 -12.40
C VAL A 94 0.22 1.16 -11.22
N LEU A 95 -1.02 0.81 -10.91
CA LEU A 95 -1.74 1.22 -9.70
C LEU A 95 -1.91 -0.01 -8.82
N THR A 96 -1.45 0.10 -7.58
CA THR A 96 -1.53 -1.00 -6.61
C THR A 96 -2.44 -0.62 -5.44
N GLY A 97 -3.11 -1.63 -4.84
CA GLY A 97 -3.78 -1.48 -3.54
C GLY A 97 -2.80 -1.47 -2.35
N SER A 98 -1.52 -1.73 -2.57
CA SER A 98 -0.51 -1.77 -1.51
C SER A 98 -0.16 -0.39 -0.96
N HIS A 99 0.36 -0.36 0.28
CA HIS A 99 0.92 0.85 0.89
C HIS A 99 2.22 1.32 0.22
N GLY A 100 2.49 2.62 0.28
CA GLY A 100 3.71 3.26 -0.25
C GLY A 100 4.93 3.18 0.69
N GLY A 101 4.84 2.44 1.79
CA GLY A 101 5.97 2.20 2.69
C GLY A 101 6.94 1.13 2.19
N LEU A 102 8.24 1.33 2.35
CA LEU A 102 9.25 0.30 2.07
C LEU A 102 9.12 -0.86 3.05
N ILE A 103 9.31 -2.08 2.56
CA ILE A 103 9.37 -3.29 3.38
C ILE A 103 10.82 -3.56 3.73
N GLY A 104 11.13 -3.70 5.03
CA GLY A 104 12.48 -3.98 5.51
C GLY A 104 13.52 -2.91 5.10
N ASN A 105 13.08 -1.66 4.91
CA ASN A 105 13.92 -0.52 4.52
C ASN A 105 14.81 -0.80 3.28
N ASN A 106 14.33 -1.59 2.32
CA ASN A 106 15.07 -1.97 1.11
C ASN A 106 14.59 -1.17 -0.12
N PRO A 107 15.34 -0.14 -0.58
CA PRO A 107 14.96 0.68 -1.74
C PRO A 107 14.82 -0.14 -3.04
N LYS A 108 15.60 -1.22 -3.19
CA LYS A 108 15.52 -2.10 -4.38
C LYS A 108 14.22 -2.88 -4.46
N ALA A 109 13.52 -3.03 -3.33
CA ALA A 109 12.23 -3.70 -3.24
C ALA A 109 11.04 -2.72 -3.37
N ALA A 110 11.27 -1.47 -3.78
CA ALA A 110 10.21 -0.49 -3.96
C ALA A 110 9.16 -0.96 -4.97
N ILE A 111 9.59 -1.62 -6.06
CA ILE A 111 8.73 -2.29 -7.03
C ILE A 111 9.50 -3.42 -7.73
N LYS A 112 8.80 -4.45 -8.23
CA LYS A 112 9.43 -5.64 -8.83
C LYS A 112 9.90 -5.47 -10.28
N ALA A 113 9.38 -4.47 -11.00
CA ALA A 113 9.72 -4.22 -12.40
C ALA A 113 10.00 -2.73 -12.62
N PRO A 114 10.84 -2.35 -13.59
CA PRO A 114 11.10 -0.95 -13.93
C PRO A 114 9.93 -0.34 -14.71
N VAL A 115 8.82 -0.10 -14.01
CA VAL A 115 7.59 0.49 -14.56
C VAL A 115 7.80 1.99 -14.90
N PHE A 116 6.94 2.58 -15.69
CA PHE A 116 7.00 4.01 -16.00
C PHE A 116 6.58 4.87 -14.81
N ALA A 117 5.49 4.46 -14.14
CA ALA A 117 5.00 5.08 -12.91
C ALA A 117 4.30 4.05 -12.03
N ALA A 118 4.41 4.22 -10.72
CA ALA A 118 3.79 3.36 -9.71
C ALA A 118 2.95 4.20 -8.75
N ILE A 119 1.71 3.75 -8.50
CA ILE A 119 0.73 4.41 -7.65
C ILE A 119 0.41 3.48 -6.48
N TYR A 120 0.48 3.99 -5.26
CA TYR A 120 0.28 3.27 -4.00
C TYR A 120 -0.78 3.97 -3.14
N ASN A 121 -1.15 3.36 -2.01
CA ASN A 121 -1.91 4.01 -0.93
C ASN A 121 -0.92 4.58 0.10
N ASP A 122 -1.16 5.79 0.63
CA ASP A 122 -0.25 6.42 1.61
C ASP A 122 -0.34 5.82 3.02
N ALA A 123 -1.30 4.91 3.24
CA ALA A 123 -1.56 4.27 4.53
C ALA A 123 -1.71 5.27 5.69
N GLY A 124 -2.23 6.47 5.40
CA GLY A 124 -2.38 7.56 6.37
C GLY A 124 -1.05 8.22 6.76
N MET A 125 -0.07 8.23 5.88
CA MET A 125 1.32 8.65 6.10
C MET A 125 2.04 7.81 7.16
N GLY A 126 1.43 7.63 8.32
CA GLY A 126 1.91 6.81 9.42
C GLY A 126 3.06 7.44 10.21
N PHE A 127 3.62 6.67 11.13
CA PHE A 127 4.76 7.08 11.94
C PHE A 127 5.98 7.36 11.05
N ASP A 128 6.65 8.50 11.24
CA ASP A 128 7.80 8.98 10.45
C ASP A 128 7.51 9.08 8.93
N ASP A 129 6.27 9.37 8.52
CA ASP A 129 5.86 9.39 7.11
C ASP A 129 6.21 8.10 6.35
N TRP A 130 6.28 6.97 7.08
CA TRP A 130 6.74 5.70 6.51
C TRP A 130 5.85 5.18 5.38
N GLY A 131 4.58 5.58 5.36
CA GLY A 131 3.62 5.23 4.33
C GLY A 131 3.96 5.70 2.91
N VAL A 132 4.94 6.61 2.76
CA VAL A 132 5.36 7.16 1.46
C VAL A 132 6.84 6.95 1.14
N THR A 133 7.55 6.14 1.92
CA THR A 133 9.01 5.94 1.78
C THR A 133 9.43 5.25 0.48
N ARG A 134 8.51 4.66 -0.30
CA ARG A 134 8.80 4.18 -1.66
C ARG A 134 9.06 5.31 -2.64
N LEU A 135 8.51 6.52 -2.43
CA LEU A 135 8.56 7.60 -3.41
C LEU A 135 10.00 8.03 -3.76
N PRO A 136 10.89 8.31 -2.79
CA PRO A 136 12.29 8.60 -3.10
C PRO A 136 13.02 7.39 -3.72
N ALA A 137 12.76 6.17 -3.27
CA ALA A 137 13.38 4.97 -3.83
C ALA A 137 12.96 4.71 -5.30
N LEU A 138 11.73 5.06 -5.68
CA LEU A 138 11.26 5.04 -7.06
C LEU A 138 11.90 6.14 -7.89
N GLU A 139 12.09 7.34 -7.31
CA GLU A 139 12.77 8.46 -7.98
C GLU A 139 14.20 8.10 -8.37
N ASP A 140 14.96 7.49 -7.46
CA ASP A 140 16.33 7.02 -7.72
C ASP A 140 16.40 5.99 -8.87
N GLN A 141 15.29 5.28 -9.12
CA GLN A 141 15.14 4.34 -10.24
C GLN A 141 14.57 5.00 -11.52
N GLY A 142 14.30 6.32 -11.51
CA GLY A 142 13.71 7.04 -12.63
C GLY A 142 12.21 6.81 -12.84
N ILE A 143 11.53 6.24 -11.82
CA ILE A 143 10.11 5.87 -11.86
C ILE A 143 9.26 6.99 -11.25
N GLY A 144 8.13 7.35 -11.90
CA GLY A 144 7.14 8.25 -11.33
C GLY A 144 6.47 7.59 -10.12
N GLY A 145 6.73 8.11 -8.92
CA GLY A 145 6.15 7.60 -7.67
C GLY A 145 5.00 8.48 -7.18
N ILE A 146 3.84 7.88 -6.89
CA ILE A 146 2.62 8.56 -6.47
C ILE A 146 1.99 7.78 -5.32
N THR A 147 1.41 8.50 -4.35
CA THR A 147 0.50 7.89 -3.38
C THR A 147 -0.88 8.53 -3.43
N LEU A 148 -1.89 7.74 -3.05
CA LEU A 148 -3.28 8.14 -2.89
C LEU A 148 -3.62 8.18 -1.40
N ASP A 149 -4.41 9.17 -1.00
CA ASP A 149 -4.90 9.34 0.36
C ASP A 149 -5.74 8.13 0.78
N CYS A 150 -5.36 7.51 1.89
CA CYS A 150 -6.03 6.33 2.46
C CYS A 150 -7.50 6.58 2.84
N ILE A 151 -7.90 7.84 3.06
CA ILE A 151 -9.30 8.19 3.35
C ILE A 151 -10.13 8.24 2.05
N SER A 152 -9.49 8.53 0.92
CA SER A 152 -10.15 8.62 -0.38
C SER A 152 -10.42 7.26 -1.03
N CYS A 153 -9.67 6.22 -0.66
CA CYS A 153 -9.78 4.88 -1.24
C CYS A 153 -9.34 3.78 -0.27
N ARG A 154 -9.78 2.55 -0.53
CA ARG A 154 -9.45 1.40 0.33
C ARG A 154 -8.05 0.89 0.03
N ILE A 155 -7.25 0.70 1.06
CA ILE A 155 -5.99 -0.06 0.95
C ILE A 155 -6.28 -1.54 0.64
N GLY A 156 -5.47 -2.15 -0.23
CA GLY A 156 -5.68 -3.54 -0.68
C GLY A 156 -6.72 -3.71 -1.79
N ASP A 157 -7.26 -2.62 -2.34
CA ASP A 157 -8.33 -2.62 -3.36
C ASP A 157 -7.97 -1.64 -4.48
N ALA A 158 -7.40 -2.16 -5.57
CA ALA A 158 -6.98 -1.36 -6.71
C ALA A 158 -8.17 -0.72 -7.46
N ALA A 159 -9.31 -1.39 -7.49
CA ALA A 159 -10.52 -0.85 -8.11
C ALA A 159 -11.04 0.37 -7.33
N SER A 160 -11.08 0.29 -5.99
CA SER A 160 -11.39 1.44 -5.14
C SER A 160 -10.39 2.58 -5.34
N ALA A 161 -9.09 2.27 -5.39
CA ALA A 161 -8.03 3.26 -5.61
C ALA A 161 -8.21 3.98 -6.96
N CYS A 162 -8.54 3.27 -8.02
CA CYS A 162 -8.82 3.84 -9.34
C CYS A 162 -10.08 4.70 -9.35
N ALA A 163 -11.15 4.23 -8.69
CA ALA A 163 -12.47 4.89 -8.74
C ALA A 163 -12.52 6.21 -7.96
N THR A 164 -11.94 6.24 -6.76
CA THR A 164 -12.12 7.35 -5.80
C THR A 164 -10.83 7.96 -5.29
N GLY A 165 -9.68 7.37 -5.56
CA GLY A 165 -8.39 7.79 -5.02
C GLY A 165 -8.02 9.23 -5.39
N ILE A 166 -7.49 9.97 -4.42
CA ILE A 166 -6.96 11.32 -4.56
C ILE A 166 -5.47 11.31 -4.26
N VAL A 167 -4.67 11.91 -5.12
CA VAL A 167 -3.21 11.99 -4.96
C VAL A 167 -2.86 12.75 -3.69
N SER A 168 -2.12 12.11 -2.78
CA SER A 168 -1.65 12.68 -1.51
C SER A 168 -0.18 13.12 -1.57
N CYS A 169 0.71 12.29 -2.19
CA CYS A 169 2.11 12.64 -2.37
C CYS A 169 2.62 12.21 -3.76
N VAL A 170 3.66 12.90 -4.24
CA VAL A 170 4.31 12.65 -5.53
C VAL A 170 5.81 12.88 -5.43
N ASN A 171 6.63 12.11 -6.14
CA ASN A 171 8.05 12.40 -6.30
C ASN A 171 8.30 13.41 -7.45
N ASN A 172 9.54 13.91 -7.58
CA ASN A 172 9.89 14.90 -8.61
C ASN A 172 9.68 14.34 -10.02
N ARG A 173 9.91 13.04 -10.23
CA ARG A 173 9.66 12.41 -11.52
C ARG A 173 8.17 12.47 -11.90
N ALA A 174 7.27 12.17 -10.99
CA ALA A 174 5.82 12.27 -11.22
C ALA A 174 5.40 13.74 -11.45
N ILE A 175 6.00 14.69 -10.72
CA ILE A 175 5.79 16.13 -10.95
C ILE A 175 6.18 16.54 -12.36
N ALA A 176 7.34 16.09 -12.84
CA ALA A 176 7.81 16.37 -14.20
C ALA A 176 6.89 15.77 -15.28
N LEU A 177 6.20 14.67 -14.98
CA LEU A 177 5.19 14.04 -15.84
C LEU A 177 3.83 14.76 -15.80
N GLY A 178 3.66 15.81 -14.99
CA GLY A 178 2.43 16.58 -14.91
C GLY A 178 1.47 16.18 -13.78
N VAL A 179 1.84 15.22 -12.94
CA VAL A 179 1.01 14.82 -11.79
C VAL A 179 1.13 15.83 -10.65
N ARG A 180 0.03 16.09 -9.94
CA ARG A 180 -0.03 17.01 -8.78
C ARG A 180 -0.88 16.42 -7.66
N VAL A 181 -0.52 16.75 -6.43
CA VAL A 181 -1.35 16.48 -5.23
C VAL A 181 -2.76 17.06 -5.43
N GLY A 182 -3.77 16.33 -4.99
CA GLY A 182 -5.19 16.67 -5.14
C GLY A 182 -5.81 16.22 -6.47
N MET A 183 -5.05 15.67 -7.42
CA MET A 183 -5.62 15.07 -8.62
C MET A 183 -6.33 13.76 -8.29
N THR A 184 -7.39 13.41 -9.05
CA THR A 184 -7.98 12.07 -8.98
C THR A 184 -7.07 11.03 -9.60
N ALA A 185 -7.14 9.78 -9.12
CA ALA A 185 -6.39 8.66 -9.69
C ALA A 185 -6.67 8.51 -11.20
N GLN A 186 -7.92 8.63 -11.63
CA GLN A 186 -8.30 8.55 -13.05
C GLN A 186 -7.59 9.61 -13.91
N LYS A 187 -7.59 10.88 -13.45
CA LYS A 187 -6.90 11.97 -14.16
C LYS A 187 -5.39 11.70 -14.22
N THR A 188 -4.81 11.23 -13.11
CA THR A 188 -3.40 10.87 -13.01
C THR A 188 -3.04 9.77 -14.01
N VAL A 189 -3.82 8.70 -14.07
CA VAL A 189 -3.62 7.59 -15.01
C VAL A 189 -3.72 8.07 -16.47
N HIS A 190 -4.69 8.91 -16.81
CA HIS A 190 -4.78 9.49 -18.15
C HIS A 190 -3.54 10.29 -18.56
N ILE A 191 -2.98 11.10 -17.65
CA ILE A 191 -1.75 11.86 -17.90
C ILE A 191 -0.55 10.93 -18.11
N LEU A 192 -0.44 9.86 -17.32
CA LEU A 192 0.71 8.96 -17.35
C LEU A 192 0.68 7.97 -18.53
N CYS A 193 -0.49 7.58 -18.98
CA CYS A 193 -0.65 6.66 -20.11
C CYS A 193 -0.55 7.38 -21.48
N GLY A 194 -0.89 8.66 -21.52
CA GLY A 194 -1.00 9.58 -22.64
C GLY A 194 -0.23 9.85 -23.56
#